data_87a23cd7c67f7e36513293425d53f19e
#
_entry.id   87a23cd7c67f7e36513293425d53f19e
#
_cell.length_a   1.000
_cell.length_b   1.000
_cell.length_c   1.000
_cell.angle_alpha   90.00
_cell.angle_beta   90.00
_cell.angle_gamma   90.00
#
_symmetry.space_group_name_H-M   'P 1'
#
loop_
_entity.id
_entity.type
_entity.pdbx_description
1 polymer ?
#
loop_
_entity_poly.entity_id
_entity_poly.type
_entity_poly.pdbx_seq_one_letter_code
_entity_poly.pdbx_strand_id
1 'polypeptide(L)'
;MIRAEGLAKRFGAVEAVRDVSFSAPDGRITGLLGPNGAGKTTTLRMISTLVAPTRGKATVDGLDVAADALTVRARIGMLSDARGLYGRLTARENIAYYAALRGLDRAATDASVGRLAELLEMKALLERRTDGFSQGERMKVAIARALVHDPPNVILDEPTNGLDVMTTRNLRDVIRRLRADGKCVLFSSHVMQEVSALCDEIVILAHGAVVARGTSEELLAASGRANLEDAFVHLAGEAAAT
;
A
#
# COMPACT_ATOMS: atom_id res chain seq x y z
N MET A 1 -5.77 -12.17 -0.25
CA MET A 1 -6.93 -11.41 0.31
C MET A 1 -6.60 -10.87 1.69
N ILE A 2 -6.90 -9.59 1.94
CA ILE A 2 -6.70 -8.92 3.24
C ILE A 2 -8.07 -8.61 3.86
N ARG A 3 -8.23 -8.82 5.18
CA ARG A 3 -9.44 -8.46 5.91
C ARG A 3 -9.07 -7.78 7.24
N ALA A 4 -9.77 -6.70 7.56
CA ALA A 4 -9.70 -5.98 8.83
C ALA A 4 -11.08 -5.97 9.48
N GLU A 5 -11.15 -6.24 10.79
CA GLU A 5 -12.39 -6.35 11.56
C GLU A 5 -12.22 -5.63 12.90
N GLY A 6 -12.90 -4.49 13.05
CA GLY A 6 -12.89 -3.68 14.27
C GLY A 6 -11.49 -3.24 14.71
N LEU A 7 -10.54 -3.02 13.76
CA LEU A 7 -9.18 -2.66 14.08
C LEU A 7 -9.13 -1.33 14.83
N ALA A 8 -8.45 -1.33 15.96
CA ALA A 8 -8.17 -0.13 16.73
C ALA A 8 -6.70 -0.09 17.19
N LYS A 9 -6.14 1.11 17.24
CA LYS A 9 -4.79 1.34 17.74
C LYS A 9 -4.68 2.60 18.56
N ARG A 10 -4.17 2.44 19.77
CA ARG A 10 -3.88 3.53 20.69
C ARG A 10 -2.37 3.59 20.96
N PHE A 11 -1.82 4.81 20.95
CA PHE A 11 -0.44 5.10 21.32
C PHE A 11 -0.48 6.08 22.51
N GLY A 12 -0.30 5.57 23.73
CA GLY A 12 -0.47 6.37 24.94
C GLY A 12 -1.89 6.97 25.01
N ALA A 13 -1.99 8.29 25.00
CA ALA A 13 -3.26 9.01 25.01
C ALA A 13 -3.90 9.18 23.61
N VAL A 14 -3.15 8.95 22.52
CA VAL A 14 -3.62 9.17 21.17
C VAL A 14 -4.26 7.91 20.61
N GLU A 15 -5.53 7.99 20.22
CA GLU A 15 -6.25 6.93 19.51
C GLU A 15 -6.14 7.15 17.99
N ALA A 16 -5.10 6.56 17.40
CA ALA A 16 -4.77 6.74 15.99
C ALA A 16 -5.72 6.00 15.04
N VAL A 17 -6.30 4.88 15.49
CA VAL A 17 -7.32 4.10 14.80
C VAL A 17 -8.34 3.68 15.83
N ARG A 18 -9.64 3.91 15.56
CA ARG A 18 -10.76 3.67 16.49
C ARG A 18 -11.53 2.41 16.13
N ASP A 19 -11.96 2.35 14.87
CA ASP A 19 -12.73 1.22 14.33
C ASP A 19 -12.58 1.18 12.81
N VAL A 20 -11.75 0.26 12.33
CA VAL A 20 -11.52 0.09 10.91
C VAL A 20 -11.86 -1.33 10.49
N SER A 21 -12.90 -1.46 9.66
CA SER A 21 -13.38 -2.71 9.13
C SER A 21 -13.53 -2.63 7.61
N PHE A 22 -12.77 -3.46 6.87
CA PHE A 22 -12.87 -3.58 5.41
C PHE A 22 -12.27 -4.90 4.93
N SER A 23 -12.47 -5.19 3.64
CA SER A 23 -11.80 -6.29 2.95
C SER A 23 -11.15 -5.79 1.67
N ALA A 24 -9.95 -6.32 1.34
CA ALA A 24 -9.29 -6.13 0.07
C ALA A 24 -9.15 -7.51 -0.61
N PRO A 25 -9.97 -7.78 -1.65
CA PRO A 25 -9.99 -9.07 -2.34
C PRO A 25 -8.77 -9.26 -3.26
N ASP A 26 -8.49 -10.52 -3.60
CA ASP A 26 -7.51 -10.86 -4.63
C ASP A 26 -7.97 -10.35 -6.00
N GLY A 27 -7.02 -10.00 -6.86
CA GLY A 27 -7.29 -9.47 -8.20
C GLY A 27 -8.00 -8.12 -8.23
N ARG A 28 -7.98 -7.38 -7.12
CA ARG A 28 -8.56 -6.04 -7.01
C ARG A 28 -7.62 -5.04 -6.38
N ILE A 29 -7.86 -3.76 -6.70
CA ILE A 29 -7.20 -2.61 -6.10
C ILE A 29 -8.16 -1.97 -5.10
N THR A 30 -7.81 -2.02 -3.81
CA THR A 30 -8.57 -1.34 -2.74
C THR A 30 -7.79 -0.11 -2.29
N GLY A 31 -8.42 1.07 -2.31
CA GLY A 31 -7.83 2.33 -1.88
C GLY A 31 -8.27 2.72 -0.47
N LEU A 32 -7.32 3.02 0.41
CA LEU A 32 -7.58 3.71 1.68
C LEU A 32 -7.45 5.22 1.46
N LEU A 33 -8.57 5.92 1.36
CA LEU A 33 -8.62 7.36 1.14
C LEU A 33 -8.85 8.09 2.45
N GLY A 34 -8.15 9.19 2.67
CA GLY A 34 -8.37 10.05 3.84
C GLY A 34 -7.26 11.07 4.03
N PRO A 35 -7.49 12.12 4.83
CA PRO A 35 -6.49 13.15 5.10
C PRO A 35 -5.32 12.61 5.92
N ASN A 36 -4.30 13.44 6.07
CA ASN A 36 -3.21 13.14 6.99
C ASN A 36 -3.74 13.02 8.42
N GLY A 37 -3.28 11.98 9.14
CA GLY A 37 -3.79 11.69 10.49
C GLY A 37 -5.09 10.87 10.54
N ALA A 38 -5.72 10.51 9.40
CA ALA A 38 -6.93 9.68 9.38
C ALA A 38 -6.73 8.22 9.85
N GLY A 39 -5.48 7.78 10.05
CA GLY A 39 -5.17 6.42 10.50
C GLY A 39 -4.72 5.47 9.39
N LYS A 40 -4.60 5.92 8.13
CA LYS A 40 -4.21 5.08 6.98
C LYS A 40 -2.92 4.30 7.21
N THR A 41 -1.81 4.99 7.41
CA THR A 41 -0.49 4.38 7.66
C THR A 41 -0.50 3.46 8.89
N THR A 42 -1.19 3.84 9.96
CA THR A 42 -1.31 3.00 11.17
C THR A 42 -2.07 1.72 10.87
N THR A 43 -3.15 1.79 10.09
CA THR A 43 -3.92 0.63 9.64
C THR A 43 -3.06 -0.30 8.78
N LEU A 44 -2.33 0.25 7.79
CA LEU A 44 -1.42 -0.54 6.95
C LEU A 44 -0.30 -1.19 7.77
N ARG A 45 0.25 -0.49 8.76
CA ARG A 45 1.27 -1.04 9.67
C ARG A 45 0.74 -2.17 10.55
N MET A 46 -0.52 -2.12 10.98
CA MET A 46 -1.14 -3.23 11.71
C MET A 46 -1.31 -4.46 10.82
N ILE A 47 -1.83 -4.29 9.61
CA ILE A 47 -2.02 -5.36 8.64
C ILE A 47 -0.68 -6.00 8.24
N SER A 48 0.36 -5.19 8.07
CA SER A 48 1.71 -5.66 7.71
C SER A 48 2.55 -6.16 8.90
N THR A 49 1.93 -6.34 10.06
CA THR A 49 2.58 -6.88 11.28
C THR A 49 3.69 -5.99 11.89
N LEU A 50 3.78 -4.73 11.48
CA LEU A 50 4.77 -3.79 12.02
C LEU A 50 4.33 -3.21 13.37
N VAL A 51 3.03 -3.17 13.63
CA VAL A 51 2.42 -2.67 14.86
C VAL A 51 1.29 -3.61 15.26
N ALA A 52 1.29 -4.10 16.48
CA ALA A 52 0.18 -4.91 16.99
C ALA A 52 -1.07 -4.03 17.19
N PRO A 53 -2.27 -4.49 16.78
CA PRO A 53 -3.53 -3.81 17.10
C PRO A 53 -3.75 -3.78 18.63
N THR A 54 -4.43 -2.75 19.12
CA THR A 54 -4.87 -2.69 20.53
C THR A 54 -6.18 -3.48 20.70
N ARG A 55 -7.02 -3.48 19.65
CA ARG A 55 -8.30 -4.21 19.60
C ARG A 55 -8.61 -4.55 18.15
N GLY A 56 -9.52 -5.50 17.94
CA GLY A 56 -9.90 -5.98 16.62
C GLY A 56 -8.93 -7.01 16.05
N LYS A 57 -9.16 -7.40 14.82
CA LYS A 57 -8.42 -8.47 14.14
C LYS A 57 -8.12 -8.08 12.69
N ALA A 58 -6.96 -8.48 12.19
CA ALA A 58 -6.70 -8.50 10.75
C ALA A 58 -6.18 -9.86 10.32
N THR A 59 -6.51 -10.24 9.09
CA THR A 59 -6.03 -11.48 8.47
C THR A 59 -5.51 -11.20 7.07
N VAL A 60 -4.48 -11.96 6.68
CA VAL A 60 -3.92 -12.00 5.32
C VAL A 60 -3.93 -13.45 4.87
N ASP A 61 -4.65 -13.74 3.78
CA ASP A 61 -4.89 -15.09 3.28
C ASP A 61 -5.39 -16.05 4.38
N GLY A 62 -6.26 -15.54 5.28
CA GLY A 62 -6.81 -16.27 6.42
C GLY A 62 -5.88 -16.36 7.64
N LEU A 63 -4.62 -15.96 7.54
CA LEU A 63 -3.64 -15.97 8.64
C LEU A 63 -3.80 -14.72 9.52
N ASP A 64 -3.79 -14.88 10.82
CA ASP A 64 -3.90 -13.76 11.77
C ASP A 64 -2.58 -12.98 11.85
N VAL A 65 -2.66 -11.65 11.68
CA VAL A 65 -1.46 -10.79 11.64
C VAL A 65 -0.71 -10.73 12.98
N ALA A 66 -1.35 -11.05 14.09
CA ALA A 66 -0.73 -11.06 15.41
C ALA A 66 -0.17 -12.45 15.76
N ALA A 67 -0.92 -13.52 15.48
CA ALA A 67 -0.53 -14.89 15.80
C ALA A 67 0.49 -15.44 14.78
N ASP A 68 0.30 -15.17 13.49
CA ASP A 68 1.06 -15.78 12.38
C ASP A 68 2.01 -14.79 11.71
N ALA A 69 2.53 -13.80 12.43
CA ALA A 69 3.24 -12.62 11.89
C ALA A 69 4.36 -12.97 10.89
N LEU A 70 5.15 -13.99 11.12
CA LEU A 70 6.23 -14.40 10.21
C LEU A 70 5.69 -14.94 8.89
N THR A 71 4.66 -15.78 8.94
CA THR A 71 4.01 -16.36 7.77
C THR A 71 3.27 -15.27 6.97
N VAL A 72 2.61 -14.34 7.66
CA VAL A 72 1.98 -13.16 7.06
C VAL A 72 3.00 -12.29 6.32
N ARG A 73 4.16 -12.03 6.93
CA ARG A 73 5.24 -11.26 6.27
C ARG A 73 5.73 -11.91 4.98
N ALA A 74 5.74 -13.23 4.89
CA ALA A 74 6.09 -13.93 3.66
C ALA A 74 5.04 -13.76 2.54
N ARG A 75 3.80 -13.41 2.90
CA ARG A 75 2.67 -13.21 1.98
C ARG A 75 2.46 -11.75 1.57
N ILE A 76 3.22 -10.82 2.14
CA ILE A 76 3.04 -9.38 1.91
C ILE A 76 4.30 -8.77 1.32
N GLY A 77 4.13 -8.00 0.24
CA GLY A 77 5.07 -6.99 -0.22
C GLY A 77 4.62 -5.61 0.26
N MET A 78 5.41 -4.96 1.10
CA MET A 78 5.04 -3.65 1.62
C MET A 78 6.01 -2.56 1.18
N LEU A 79 5.47 -1.50 0.57
CA LEU A 79 6.12 -0.22 0.41
C LEU A 79 5.63 0.70 1.52
N SER A 80 6.50 1.05 2.45
CA SER A 80 6.23 2.06 3.48
C SER A 80 6.62 3.45 3.00
N ASP A 81 6.07 4.48 3.62
CA ASP A 81 6.44 5.88 3.36
C ASP A 81 7.96 6.14 3.60
N ALA A 82 8.57 5.44 4.57
CA ALA A 82 10.01 5.48 4.78
C ALA A 82 10.77 4.66 3.71
N ARG A 83 11.10 5.30 2.61
CA ARG A 83 11.74 4.69 1.42
C ARG A 83 13.26 4.58 1.54
N GLY A 84 13.80 4.37 2.74
CA GLY A 84 15.24 4.32 2.97
C GLY A 84 15.93 3.24 2.11
N LEU A 85 16.79 3.67 1.19
CA LEU A 85 17.71 2.81 0.45
C LEU A 85 19.10 2.89 1.04
N TYR A 86 19.86 1.83 0.89
CA TYR A 86 21.29 1.84 1.22
C TYR A 86 22.04 2.57 0.10
N GLY A 87 22.38 3.85 0.31
CA GLY A 87 22.93 4.74 -0.72
C GLY A 87 24.23 4.23 -1.35
N ARG A 88 25.07 3.53 -0.56
CA ARG A 88 26.34 2.95 -1.03
C ARG A 88 26.17 1.70 -1.89
N LEU A 89 25.01 1.06 -1.83
CA LEU A 89 24.70 -0.12 -2.63
C LEU A 89 24.10 0.30 -3.98
N THR A 90 24.31 -0.52 -5.00
CA THR A 90 23.61 -0.41 -6.29
C THR A 90 22.13 -0.73 -6.12
N ALA A 91 21.30 -0.41 -7.13
CA ALA A 91 19.90 -0.79 -7.12
C ALA A 91 19.74 -2.33 -7.06
N ARG A 92 20.55 -3.07 -7.83
CA ARG A 92 20.58 -4.55 -7.79
C ARG A 92 20.90 -5.06 -6.39
N GLU A 93 21.96 -4.55 -5.75
CA GLU A 93 22.37 -4.97 -4.41
C GLU A 93 21.30 -4.65 -3.36
N ASN A 94 20.64 -3.48 -3.46
CA ASN A 94 19.52 -3.14 -2.60
C ASN A 94 18.36 -4.16 -2.71
N ILE A 95 18.03 -4.59 -3.93
CA ILE A 95 16.95 -5.57 -4.16
C ILE A 95 17.39 -6.96 -3.70
N ALA A 96 18.61 -7.38 -4.07
CA ALA A 96 19.18 -8.69 -3.71
C ALA A 96 19.30 -8.88 -2.20
N TYR A 97 19.63 -7.83 -1.45
CA TYR A 97 19.66 -7.88 0.01
C TYR A 97 18.29 -8.26 0.59
N TYR A 98 17.20 -7.67 0.07
CA TYR A 98 15.85 -8.02 0.52
C TYR A 98 15.40 -9.41 0.03
N ALA A 99 15.84 -9.84 -1.15
CA ALA A 99 15.63 -11.21 -1.62
C ALA A 99 16.26 -12.23 -0.67
N ALA A 100 17.52 -12.00 -0.26
CA ALA A 100 18.21 -12.85 0.71
C ALA A 100 17.50 -12.90 2.07
N LEU A 101 16.99 -11.77 2.58
CA LEU A 101 16.17 -11.74 3.81
C LEU A 101 14.86 -12.53 3.69
N ARG A 102 14.39 -12.77 2.47
CA ARG A 102 13.22 -13.61 2.16
C ARG A 102 13.57 -15.06 1.83
N GLY A 103 14.85 -15.43 1.92
CA GLY A 103 15.33 -16.77 1.68
C GLY A 103 15.46 -17.18 0.21
N LEU A 104 15.43 -16.21 -0.72
CA LEU A 104 15.68 -16.49 -2.13
C LEU A 104 17.15 -16.83 -2.35
N ASP A 105 17.41 -17.89 -3.09
CA ASP A 105 18.74 -18.19 -3.58
C ASP A 105 19.19 -17.20 -4.68
N ARG A 106 20.44 -17.36 -5.14
CA ARG A 106 21.00 -16.46 -6.15
C ARG A 106 20.25 -16.52 -7.48
N ALA A 107 19.89 -17.71 -7.93
CA ALA A 107 19.22 -17.90 -9.23
C ALA A 107 17.81 -17.28 -9.21
N ALA A 108 17.02 -17.53 -8.16
CA ALA A 108 15.72 -16.94 -7.94
C ALA A 108 15.80 -15.40 -7.79
N THR A 109 16.85 -14.91 -7.10
CA THR A 109 17.10 -13.46 -6.95
C THR A 109 17.36 -12.81 -8.30
N ASP A 110 18.29 -13.37 -9.11
CA ASP A 110 18.63 -12.81 -10.42
C ASP A 110 17.43 -12.83 -11.38
N ALA A 111 16.65 -13.89 -11.39
CA ALA A 111 15.41 -13.98 -12.16
C ALA A 111 14.38 -12.93 -11.72
N SER A 112 14.18 -12.75 -10.41
CA SER A 112 13.24 -11.77 -9.88
C SER A 112 13.68 -10.33 -10.17
N VAL A 113 14.98 -10.02 -9.99
CA VAL A 113 15.55 -8.70 -10.32
C VAL A 113 15.36 -8.40 -11.81
N GLY A 114 15.59 -9.37 -12.70
CA GLY A 114 15.38 -9.20 -14.15
C GLY A 114 13.93 -8.87 -14.47
N ARG A 115 12.99 -9.65 -13.97
CA ARG A 115 11.54 -9.42 -14.14
C ARG A 115 11.11 -8.04 -13.63
N LEU A 116 11.56 -7.65 -12.43
CA LEU A 116 11.20 -6.38 -11.83
C LEU A 116 11.86 -5.19 -12.54
N ALA A 117 13.08 -5.37 -13.07
CA ALA A 117 13.74 -4.36 -13.88
C ALA A 117 12.99 -4.06 -15.19
N GLU A 118 12.32 -5.05 -15.75
CA GLU A 118 11.42 -4.87 -16.89
C GLU A 118 10.12 -4.20 -16.49
N LEU A 119 9.45 -4.74 -15.46
CA LEU A 119 8.17 -4.22 -14.97
C LEU A 119 8.24 -2.72 -14.60
N LEU A 120 9.34 -2.30 -13.97
CA LEU A 120 9.54 -0.95 -13.46
C LEU A 120 10.37 -0.06 -14.40
N GLU A 121 10.73 -0.56 -15.59
CA GLU A 121 11.57 0.17 -16.56
C GLU A 121 12.85 0.73 -15.90
N MET A 122 13.58 -0.12 -15.17
CA MET A 122 14.75 0.30 -14.39
C MET A 122 16.04 -0.46 -14.73
N LYS A 123 16.12 -1.13 -15.89
CA LYS A 123 17.31 -1.90 -16.30
C LYS A 123 18.60 -1.06 -16.23
N ALA A 124 18.55 0.19 -16.73
CA ALA A 124 19.68 1.10 -16.74
C ALA A 124 20.12 1.57 -15.34
N LEU A 125 19.29 1.36 -14.33
CA LEU A 125 19.57 1.77 -12.95
C LEU A 125 20.24 0.66 -12.13
N LEU A 126 20.17 -0.59 -12.55
CA LEU A 126 20.54 -1.76 -11.73
C LEU A 126 21.96 -1.67 -11.17
N GLU A 127 22.91 -1.25 -11.98
CA GLU A 127 24.33 -1.21 -11.61
C GLU A 127 24.78 0.17 -11.04
N ARG A 128 23.84 1.12 -10.97
CA ARG A 128 24.12 2.44 -10.38
C ARG A 128 23.88 2.41 -8.87
N ARG A 129 24.76 3.09 -8.11
CA ARG A 129 24.53 3.33 -6.67
C ARG A 129 23.31 4.19 -6.47
N THR A 130 22.53 3.89 -5.41
CA THR A 130 21.27 4.60 -5.13
C THR A 130 21.49 5.96 -4.46
N ASP A 131 22.74 6.28 -4.09
CA ASP A 131 23.14 7.63 -3.71
C ASP A 131 23.01 8.55 -4.93
N GLY A 132 22.28 9.65 -4.79
CA GLY A 132 22.02 10.56 -5.93
C GLY A 132 20.85 10.15 -6.84
N PHE A 133 20.09 9.09 -6.55
CA PHE A 133 18.87 8.76 -7.28
C PHE A 133 17.81 9.84 -7.08
N SER A 134 17.07 10.18 -8.16
CA SER A 134 15.84 10.96 -8.09
C SER A 134 14.79 10.25 -7.22
N GLN A 135 13.76 10.96 -6.81
CA GLN A 135 12.67 10.38 -6.02
C GLN A 135 11.95 9.27 -6.78
N GLY A 136 11.74 9.42 -8.09
CA GLY A 136 11.16 8.39 -8.94
C GLY A 136 12.05 7.15 -9.07
N GLU A 137 13.38 7.32 -9.26
CA GLU A 137 14.32 6.20 -9.29
C GLU A 137 14.36 5.46 -7.95
N ARG A 138 14.35 6.18 -6.83
CA ARG A 138 14.26 5.59 -5.47
C ARG A 138 12.96 4.80 -5.29
N MET A 139 11.84 5.32 -5.80
CA MET A 139 10.55 4.65 -5.75
C MET A 139 10.58 3.31 -6.48
N LYS A 140 11.13 3.27 -7.71
CA LYS A 140 11.26 2.03 -8.49
C LYS A 140 12.01 0.96 -7.70
N VAL A 141 13.16 1.30 -7.08
CA VAL A 141 13.93 0.36 -6.26
C VAL A 141 13.16 -0.08 -5.01
N ALA A 142 12.46 0.83 -4.35
CA ALA A 142 11.67 0.52 -3.16
C ALA A 142 10.50 -0.44 -3.48
N ILE A 143 9.82 -0.24 -4.62
CA ILE A 143 8.78 -1.16 -5.10
C ILE A 143 9.39 -2.52 -5.47
N ALA A 144 10.53 -2.53 -6.17
CA ALA A 144 11.22 -3.78 -6.51
C ALA A 144 11.58 -4.59 -5.25
N ARG A 145 12.07 -3.94 -4.19
CA ARG A 145 12.33 -4.57 -2.89
C ARG A 145 11.07 -5.18 -2.28
N ALA A 146 9.94 -4.48 -2.36
CA ALA A 146 8.67 -4.97 -1.83
C ALA A 146 8.15 -6.20 -2.62
N LEU A 147 8.45 -6.28 -3.91
CA LEU A 147 7.93 -7.30 -4.82
C LEU A 147 8.92 -8.45 -5.10
N VAL A 148 10.15 -8.42 -4.57
CA VAL A 148 11.23 -9.34 -4.96
C VAL A 148 10.90 -10.81 -4.71
N HIS A 149 10.13 -11.13 -3.68
CA HIS A 149 9.68 -12.48 -3.31
C HIS A 149 8.31 -12.86 -3.89
N ASP A 150 7.84 -12.07 -4.87
CA ASP A 150 6.57 -12.28 -5.59
C ASP A 150 5.33 -12.46 -4.68
N PRO A 151 5.08 -11.58 -3.72
CA PRO A 151 4.01 -11.72 -2.75
C PRO A 151 2.62 -11.68 -3.41
N PRO A 152 1.63 -12.47 -2.92
CA PRO A 152 0.26 -12.40 -3.41
C PRO A 152 -0.48 -11.12 -2.95
N ASN A 153 -0.06 -10.51 -1.85
CA ASN A 153 -0.66 -9.28 -1.32
C ASN A 153 0.36 -8.13 -1.36
N VAL A 154 -0.03 -7.01 -1.93
CA VAL A 154 0.82 -5.82 -2.09
C VAL A 154 0.21 -4.64 -1.36
N ILE A 155 0.96 -4.06 -0.42
CA ILE A 155 0.54 -2.91 0.37
C ILE A 155 1.44 -1.72 0.01
N LEU A 156 0.83 -0.62 -0.42
CA LEU A 156 1.54 0.59 -0.85
C LEU A 156 1.06 1.79 -0.03
N ASP A 157 1.91 2.33 0.82
CA ASP A 157 1.59 3.50 1.65
C ASP A 157 2.04 4.77 0.94
N GLU A 158 1.09 5.60 0.49
CA GLU A 158 1.28 6.86 -0.24
C GLU A 158 2.31 6.73 -1.40
N PRO A 159 2.14 5.78 -2.33
CA PRO A 159 3.19 5.42 -3.29
C PRO A 159 3.52 6.53 -4.29
N THR A 160 2.59 7.43 -4.55
CA THR A 160 2.72 8.53 -5.52
C THR A 160 3.21 9.84 -4.91
N ASN A 161 3.32 9.89 -3.57
CA ASN A 161 3.69 11.11 -2.87
C ASN A 161 5.06 11.65 -3.33
N GLY A 162 5.05 12.91 -3.82
CA GLY A 162 6.24 13.61 -4.28
C GLY A 162 6.81 13.12 -5.62
N LEU A 163 6.07 12.34 -6.39
CA LEU A 163 6.44 11.94 -7.75
C LEU A 163 5.94 12.97 -8.77
N ASP A 164 6.66 13.08 -9.87
CA ASP A 164 6.20 13.81 -11.04
C ASP A 164 5.08 13.07 -11.78
N VAL A 165 4.41 13.75 -12.71
CA VAL A 165 3.25 13.24 -13.45
C VAL A 165 3.58 11.96 -14.23
N MET A 166 4.74 11.90 -14.87
CA MET A 166 5.12 10.75 -15.70
C MET A 166 5.43 9.53 -14.83
N THR A 167 6.17 9.72 -13.75
CA THR A 167 6.48 8.66 -12.78
C THR A 167 5.21 8.14 -12.11
N THR A 168 4.27 9.03 -11.76
CA THR A 168 2.96 8.65 -11.22
C THR A 168 2.16 7.80 -12.21
N ARG A 169 2.15 8.18 -13.49
CA ARG A 169 1.47 7.42 -14.55
C ARG A 169 2.05 6.02 -14.69
N ASN A 170 3.37 5.91 -14.79
CA ASN A 170 4.06 4.61 -14.88
C ASN A 170 3.77 3.73 -13.66
N LEU A 171 3.74 4.31 -12.46
CA LEU A 171 3.39 3.58 -11.26
C LEU A 171 1.95 3.05 -11.27
N ARG A 172 0.99 3.84 -11.76
CA ARG A 172 -0.40 3.36 -11.93
C ARG A 172 -0.48 2.16 -12.88
N ASP A 173 0.32 2.15 -13.94
CA ASP A 173 0.35 1.02 -14.88
C ASP A 173 0.97 -0.22 -14.22
N VAL A 174 1.99 -0.07 -13.38
CA VAL A 174 2.53 -1.16 -12.55
C VAL A 174 1.46 -1.72 -11.61
N ILE A 175 0.71 -0.87 -10.91
CA ILE A 175 -0.36 -1.29 -9.99
C ILE A 175 -1.46 -2.04 -10.74
N ARG A 176 -1.88 -1.56 -11.93
CA ARG A 176 -2.85 -2.25 -12.78
C ARG A 176 -2.36 -3.63 -13.22
N ARG A 177 -1.06 -3.75 -13.50
CA ARG A 177 -0.45 -5.02 -13.88
C ARG A 177 -0.43 -6.00 -12.72
N LEU A 178 -0.10 -5.56 -11.51
CA LEU A 178 -0.18 -6.39 -10.30
C LEU A 178 -1.61 -6.92 -10.08
N ARG A 179 -2.63 -6.08 -10.29
CA ARG A 179 -4.04 -6.50 -10.26
C ARG A 179 -4.34 -7.55 -11.34
N ALA A 180 -3.90 -7.33 -12.58
CA ALA A 180 -4.11 -8.25 -13.69
C ALA A 180 -3.44 -9.62 -13.45
N ASP A 181 -2.32 -9.64 -12.72
CA ASP A 181 -1.63 -10.84 -12.26
C ASP A 181 -2.35 -11.53 -11.06
N GLY A 182 -3.55 -11.07 -10.71
CA GLY A 182 -4.40 -11.65 -9.64
C GLY A 182 -4.01 -11.25 -8.23
N LYS A 183 -3.07 -10.33 -8.03
CA LYS A 183 -2.64 -9.91 -6.69
C LYS A 183 -3.70 -9.06 -5.99
N CYS A 184 -3.79 -9.21 -4.66
CA CYS A 184 -4.49 -8.27 -3.80
C CYS A 184 -3.64 -7.01 -3.67
N VAL A 185 -4.16 -5.85 -4.10
CA VAL A 185 -3.46 -4.57 -3.97
C VAL A 185 -4.23 -3.65 -3.03
N LEU A 186 -3.58 -3.26 -1.94
CA LEU A 186 -4.09 -2.29 -0.97
C LEU A 186 -3.18 -1.07 -0.98
N PHE A 187 -3.70 0.10 -1.33
CA PHE A 187 -2.89 1.31 -1.28
C PHE A 187 -3.56 2.47 -0.58
N SER A 188 -2.78 3.32 0.07
CA SER A 188 -3.27 4.54 0.68
C SER A 188 -2.96 5.75 -0.18
N SER A 189 -3.86 6.70 -0.20
CA SER A 189 -3.64 8.03 -0.76
C SER A 189 -4.53 9.07 -0.07
N HIS A 190 -4.10 10.32 -0.13
CA HIS A 190 -4.93 11.50 0.19
C HIS A 190 -5.38 12.22 -1.07
N VAL A 191 -5.00 11.72 -2.25
CA VAL A 191 -5.32 12.31 -3.56
C VAL A 191 -6.52 11.59 -4.18
N MET A 192 -7.69 12.23 -4.16
CA MET A 192 -8.96 11.66 -4.62
C MET A 192 -8.92 11.22 -6.08
N GLN A 193 -8.28 12.00 -6.94
CA GLN A 193 -8.15 11.71 -8.37
C GLN A 193 -7.37 10.42 -8.65
N GLU A 194 -6.37 10.08 -7.82
CA GLU A 194 -5.62 8.84 -7.96
C GLU A 194 -6.47 7.63 -7.60
N VAL A 195 -7.19 7.74 -6.49
CA VAL A 195 -8.03 6.68 -5.97
C VAL A 195 -9.19 6.41 -6.93
N SER A 196 -9.85 7.45 -7.41
CA SER A 196 -10.94 7.34 -8.39
C SER A 196 -10.50 6.70 -9.73
N ALA A 197 -9.28 7.01 -10.19
CA ALA A 197 -8.77 6.51 -11.47
C ALA A 197 -8.22 5.07 -11.41
N LEU A 198 -7.95 4.54 -10.21
CA LEU A 198 -7.19 3.30 -10.06
C LEU A 198 -7.92 2.21 -9.27
N CYS A 199 -8.76 2.59 -8.28
CA CYS A 199 -9.36 1.63 -7.35
C CYS A 199 -10.63 0.99 -7.90
N ASP A 200 -10.76 -0.30 -7.63
CA ASP A 200 -12.03 -1.03 -7.80
C ASP A 200 -12.96 -0.79 -6.62
N GLU A 201 -12.39 -0.54 -5.42
CA GLU A 201 -13.11 -0.24 -4.20
C GLU A 201 -12.34 0.82 -3.40
N ILE A 202 -13.06 1.75 -2.81
CA ILE A 202 -12.52 2.84 -2.00
C ILE A 202 -13.07 2.72 -0.58
N VAL A 203 -12.17 2.77 0.40
CA VAL A 203 -12.49 2.83 1.83
C VAL A 203 -12.09 4.22 2.33
N ILE A 204 -13.07 5.02 2.70
CA ILE A 204 -12.85 6.38 3.21
C ILE A 204 -12.62 6.31 4.71
N LEU A 205 -11.45 6.82 5.13
CA LEU A 205 -11.04 6.94 6.53
C LEU A 205 -11.09 8.39 6.98
N ALA A 206 -11.77 8.65 8.08
CA ALA A 206 -11.72 9.93 8.79
C ALA A 206 -11.69 9.69 10.30
N HIS A 207 -10.91 10.48 11.04
CA HIS A 207 -10.82 10.41 12.51
C HIS A 207 -10.58 9.01 13.09
N GLY A 208 -9.81 8.16 12.37
CA GLY A 208 -9.48 6.81 12.79
C GLY A 208 -10.57 5.76 12.57
N ALA A 209 -11.62 6.07 11.83
CA ALA A 209 -12.72 5.15 11.51
C ALA A 209 -13.02 5.11 10.02
N VAL A 210 -13.66 4.03 9.56
CA VAL A 210 -14.24 3.95 8.22
C VAL A 210 -15.56 4.70 8.23
N VAL A 211 -15.66 5.73 7.37
CA VAL A 211 -16.88 6.55 7.26
C VAL A 211 -17.72 6.17 6.05
N ALA A 212 -17.10 5.64 4.98
CA ALA A 212 -17.80 5.11 3.82
C ALA A 212 -16.93 4.10 3.07
N ARG A 213 -17.55 3.23 2.27
CA ARG A 213 -16.85 2.33 1.34
C ARG A 213 -17.74 2.02 0.14
N GLY A 214 -17.11 1.78 -1.00
CA GLY A 214 -17.77 1.41 -2.25
C GLY A 214 -16.91 1.75 -3.45
N THR A 215 -17.46 1.57 -4.64
CA THR A 215 -16.85 2.09 -5.88
C THR A 215 -16.95 3.61 -5.90
N SER A 216 -16.19 4.26 -6.79
CA SER A 216 -16.31 5.71 -6.97
C SER A 216 -17.75 6.15 -7.30
N GLU A 217 -18.45 5.38 -8.14
CA GLU A 217 -19.86 5.64 -8.52
C GLU A 217 -20.83 5.52 -7.34
N GLU A 218 -20.68 4.48 -6.53
CA GLU A 218 -21.49 4.26 -5.33
C GLU A 218 -21.30 5.37 -4.29
N LEU A 219 -20.08 5.84 -4.08
CA LEU A 219 -19.76 6.93 -3.15
C LEU A 219 -20.34 8.27 -3.64
N LEU A 220 -20.27 8.55 -4.94
CA LEU A 220 -20.88 9.74 -5.54
C LEU A 220 -22.41 9.69 -5.41
N ALA A 221 -23.02 8.54 -5.70
CA ALA A 221 -24.47 8.35 -5.55
C ALA A 221 -24.94 8.50 -4.10
N ALA A 222 -24.23 7.91 -3.14
CA ALA A 222 -24.54 7.98 -1.71
C ALA A 222 -24.43 9.41 -1.16
N SER A 223 -23.43 10.18 -1.62
CA SER A 223 -23.24 11.56 -1.17
C SER A 223 -24.08 12.59 -1.92
N GLY A 224 -24.63 12.25 -3.09
CA GLY A 224 -25.31 13.22 -3.99
C GLY A 224 -24.37 14.28 -4.56
N ARG A 225 -23.06 14.01 -4.64
CA ARG A 225 -22.05 14.95 -5.10
C ARG A 225 -21.55 14.62 -6.50
N ALA A 226 -21.03 15.64 -7.21
CA ALA A 226 -20.58 15.49 -8.59
C ALA A 226 -19.16 14.94 -8.73
N ASN A 227 -18.35 15.04 -7.67
CA ASN A 227 -16.97 14.55 -7.65
C ASN A 227 -16.60 13.95 -6.30
N LEU A 228 -15.53 13.15 -6.27
CA LEU A 228 -15.12 12.40 -5.09
C LEU A 228 -14.58 13.31 -3.97
N GLU A 229 -14.08 14.50 -4.28
CA GLU A 229 -13.60 15.46 -3.28
C GLU A 229 -14.76 16.01 -2.45
N ASP A 230 -15.83 16.48 -3.10
CA ASP A 230 -17.04 16.94 -2.43
C ASP A 230 -17.75 15.80 -1.69
N ALA A 231 -17.76 14.59 -2.28
CA ALA A 231 -18.30 13.38 -1.64
C ALA A 231 -17.55 13.06 -0.35
N PHE A 232 -16.22 13.12 -0.38
CA PHE A 232 -15.38 12.90 0.81
C PHE A 232 -15.68 13.93 1.90
N VAL A 233 -15.72 15.23 1.58
CA VAL A 233 -16.00 16.30 2.55
C VAL A 233 -17.37 16.08 3.21
N HIS A 234 -18.39 15.72 2.42
CA HIS A 234 -19.73 15.46 2.91
C HIS A 234 -19.75 14.24 3.87
N LEU A 235 -19.27 13.09 3.43
CA LEU A 235 -19.27 11.84 4.19
C LEU A 235 -18.40 11.91 5.46
N ALA A 236 -17.24 12.58 5.39
CA ALA A 236 -16.38 12.79 6.54
C ALA A 236 -16.97 13.80 7.55
N GLY A 237 -17.71 14.82 7.05
CA GLY A 237 -18.39 15.83 7.89
C GLY A 237 -19.56 15.24 8.66
N GLU A 238 -20.37 14.40 8.04
CA GLU A 238 -21.48 13.69 8.71
C GLU A 238 -20.97 12.77 9.83
N ALA A 239 -19.86 12.05 9.58
CA ALA A 239 -19.26 11.18 10.60
C ALA A 239 -18.64 11.93 11.78
N ALA A 240 -18.31 13.22 11.65
CA ALA A 240 -17.82 14.06 12.74
C ALA A 240 -18.96 14.64 13.61
N ALA A 241 -20.18 14.65 13.10
CA ALA A 241 -21.37 15.19 13.78
C ALA A 241 -22.12 14.12 14.61
N THR A 242 -21.76 12.84 14.45
CA THR A 242 -22.34 11.67 15.14
C THR A 242 -21.39 11.17 16.22
#